data_7e000c428689781e5140cbb21e5b8df3
#
_entry.id   7e000c428689781e5140cbb21e5b8df3
#
_cell.length_a   1.000
_cell.length_b   1.000
_cell.length_c   1.000
_cell.angle_alpha   90.00
_cell.angle_beta   90.00
_cell.angle_gamma   90.00
#
_symmetry.space_group_name_H-M   'P 1'
#
loop_
_entity.id
_entity.type
_entity.pdbx_description
1 polymer ?
#
loop_
_entity_poly.entity_id
_entity_poly.type
_entity_poly.pdbx_seq_one_letter_code
_entity_poly.pdbx_strand_id
1 'polypeptide(L)'
;RESIVNVVASQNGAQHIIGYAVSESSDNSEETKKIIETTEGFALNMCEKIPVDFTPEDYRKLNDVLDAAAIKVIRNTFAEFGALKEKDAVISAEMLINKGLISAKYEKLMNQWLTVMCRKGYVYKDEAGNFRCSEVSAPISLDDILNETESGHWHEEIKGFIEFFLLAARNMKQLLIADKSPLEILFHDGSWERAESIYKYNPASQYLNCIAAEAVISYARQKGGKIHILEVGAGVGGTTATLLEELSNNSIDVEYCYTDLSDFFTQKAKKVYEKYRFVEYGRYDLNIHPQLQGYSPKSFDIIIGANCIHDSAYLVNSLGYLRILLKNGGMLLMVEATENLVQYKTTIGLIDGFSGYNDERTAKNEILLSTCEWQE
;
A
#
# COMPACT_ATOMS: atom_id res chain seq x y z
N ARG A 1 -20.41 -4.03 -19.14
CA ARG A 1 -19.73 -4.01 -17.82
C ARG A 1 -18.97 -5.33 -17.68
N GLU A 2 -17.73 -5.36 -18.07
CA GLU A 2 -16.84 -6.47 -17.70
C GLU A 2 -15.64 -5.83 -17.02
N SER A 3 -15.68 -5.81 -15.69
CA SER A 3 -14.48 -5.68 -14.87
C SER A 3 -14.05 -7.10 -14.51
N ILE A 4 -12.87 -7.50 -14.89
CA ILE A 4 -12.29 -8.76 -14.47
C ILE A 4 -11.23 -8.41 -13.45
N VAL A 5 -11.50 -8.76 -12.20
CA VAL A 5 -10.51 -8.69 -11.14
C VAL A 5 -9.90 -10.07 -11.00
N ASN A 6 -8.67 -10.22 -11.45
CA ASN A 6 -7.91 -11.43 -11.22
C ASN A 6 -7.06 -11.28 -9.98
N VAL A 7 -7.22 -12.23 -9.07
CA VAL A 7 -6.38 -12.36 -7.90
C VAL A 7 -5.21 -13.24 -8.27
N VAL A 8 -4.04 -12.64 -8.43
CA VAL A 8 -2.81 -13.41 -8.45
C VAL A 8 -2.41 -13.62 -6.99
N ALA A 9 -2.83 -14.77 -6.43
CA ALA A 9 -2.25 -15.22 -5.18
C ALA A 9 -0.77 -15.47 -5.47
N SER A 10 0.12 -14.67 -4.88
CA SER A 10 1.51 -15.08 -4.83
C SER A 10 1.53 -16.43 -4.10
N GLN A 11 2.40 -17.36 -4.49
CA GLN A 11 2.57 -18.62 -3.76
C GLN A 11 2.88 -18.39 -2.27
N ASN A 12 3.12 -17.16 -1.87
CA ASN A 12 3.53 -16.66 -0.57
C ASN A 12 2.37 -16.38 0.40
N GLY A 13 1.10 -16.65 0.00
CA GLY A 13 -0.04 -16.41 0.87
C GLY A 13 -0.40 -14.92 1.05
N ALA A 14 0.44 -13.99 0.60
CA ALA A 14 0.05 -12.60 0.46
C ALA A 14 -0.87 -12.47 -0.74
N GLN A 15 -2.13 -12.18 -0.51
CA GLN A 15 -3.08 -11.91 -1.57
C GLN A 15 -2.85 -10.47 -2.04
N HIS A 16 -2.37 -10.32 -3.26
CA HIS A 16 -2.33 -9.04 -3.95
C HIS A 16 -3.28 -9.11 -5.13
N ILE A 17 -4.10 -8.08 -5.30
CA ILE A 17 -4.96 -7.97 -6.46
C ILE A 17 -4.18 -7.28 -7.56
N ILE A 18 -4.09 -7.92 -8.72
CA ILE A 18 -3.89 -7.24 -9.98
C ILE A 18 -5.25 -7.18 -10.62
N GLY A 19 -5.88 -6.01 -10.55
CA GLY A 19 -7.19 -5.77 -11.13
C GLY A 19 -7.05 -5.21 -12.54
N TYR A 20 -7.78 -5.80 -13.48
CA TYR A 20 -7.94 -5.28 -14.82
C TYR A 20 -9.39 -4.81 -14.96
N ALA A 21 -9.61 -3.53 -15.25
CA ALA A 21 -10.88 -3.04 -15.67
C ALA A 21 -10.76 -2.51 -17.10
N VAL A 22 -11.56 -3.04 -18.01
CA VAL A 22 -11.63 -2.56 -19.38
C VAL A 22 -12.89 -1.70 -19.51
N SER A 23 -12.72 -0.47 -20.01
CA SER A 23 -13.84 0.44 -20.28
C SER A 23 -14.69 -0.09 -21.42
N GLU A 24 -16.03 0.04 -21.32
CA GLU A 24 -17.04 -0.48 -22.23
C GLU A 24 -16.71 -0.30 -23.72
N SER A 25 -16.46 -1.41 -24.43
CA SER A 25 -16.83 -1.60 -25.82
C SER A 25 -17.26 -3.05 -25.99
N SER A 26 -18.33 -3.28 -26.71
CA SER A 26 -18.97 -4.59 -26.86
C SER A 26 -18.15 -5.63 -27.65
N ASP A 27 -16.96 -5.29 -28.14
CA ASP A 27 -16.13 -6.13 -29.01
C ASP A 27 -14.81 -6.65 -28.38
N ASN A 28 -14.45 -6.20 -27.17
CA ASN A 28 -13.11 -6.48 -26.59
C ASN A 28 -13.03 -7.68 -25.65
N SER A 29 -14.03 -8.52 -25.50
CA SER A 29 -14.02 -9.63 -24.53
C SER A 29 -12.88 -10.64 -24.82
N GLU A 30 -12.56 -10.87 -26.08
CA GLU A 30 -11.56 -11.84 -26.50
C GLU A 30 -10.12 -11.28 -26.39
N GLU A 31 -9.92 -10.01 -26.71
CA GLU A 31 -8.64 -9.30 -26.53
C GLU A 31 -8.28 -9.19 -25.02
N THR A 32 -9.24 -8.83 -24.20
CA THR A 32 -9.08 -8.76 -22.75
C THR A 32 -8.72 -10.13 -22.16
N LYS A 33 -9.43 -11.18 -22.55
CA LYS A 33 -9.12 -12.56 -22.14
C LYS A 33 -7.70 -12.96 -22.50
N LYS A 34 -7.24 -12.61 -23.69
CA LYS A 34 -5.89 -12.92 -24.15
C LYS A 34 -4.81 -12.19 -23.33
N ILE A 35 -5.05 -10.92 -22.93
CA ILE A 35 -4.14 -10.19 -22.04
C ILE A 35 -4.05 -10.94 -20.70
N ILE A 36 -5.20 -11.30 -20.13
CA ILE A 36 -5.29 -12.00 -18.85
C ILE A 36 -4.55 -13.34 -18.93
N GLU A 37 -4.90 -14.20 -19.90
CA GLU A 37 -4.26 -15.50 -20.08
C GLU A 37 -2.75 -15.41 -20.27
N THR A 38 -2.29 -14.41 -21.05
CA THR A 38 -0.86 -14.16 -21.26
C THR A 38 -0.18 -13.76 -19.96
N THR A 39 -0.82 -12.83 -19.19
CA THR A 39 -0.28 -12.35 -17.92
C THR A 39 -0.29 -13.44 -16.85
N GLU A 40 -1.33 -14.26 -16.79
CA GLU A 40 -1.40 -15.42 -15.88
C GLU A 40 -0.30 -16.46 -16.22
N GLY A 41 -0.14 -16.78 -17.49
CA GLY A 41 0.91 -17.68 -17.95
C GLY A 41 2.31 -17.15 -17.61
N PHE A 42 2.52 -15.84 -17.74
CA PHE A 42 3.77 -15.19 -17.34
C PHE A 42 3.97 -15.25 -15.82
N ALA A 43 2.93 -14.95 -15.03
CA ALA A 43 2.99 -14.98 -13.58
C ALA A 43 3.38 -16.38 -13.05
N LEU A 44 2.79 -17.43 -13.62
CA LEU A 44 3.14 -18.82 -13.28
C LEU A 44 4.61 -19.14 -13.63
N ASN A 45 5.08 -18.73 -14.80
CA ASN A 45 6.47 -18.92 -15.20
C ASN A 45 7.46 -18.11 -14.36
N MET A 46 7.08 -16.92 -13.92
CA MET A 46 7.92 -16.08 -13.05
C MET A 46 8.08 -16.67 -11.66
N CYS A 47 7.07 -17.38 -11.14
CA CYS A 47 7.20 -18.10 -9.86
C CYS A 47 8.36 -19.11 -9.87
N GLU A 48 8.68 -19.66 -11.05
CA GLU A 48 9.79 -20.62 -11.22
C GLU A 48 11.16 -19.95 -11.43
N LYS A 49 11.18 -18.69 -11.84
CA LYS A 49 12.39 -17.97 -12.27
C LYS A 49 12.94 -16.95 -11.30
N ILE A 50 12.12 -16.45 -10.37
CA ILE A 50 12.62 -15.56 -9.34
C ILE A 50 13.54 -16.38 -8.43
N PRO A 51 14.88 -16.14 -8.46
CA PRO A 51 15.80 -16.86 -7.62
C PRO A 51 15.68 -16.29 -6.20
N VAL A 52 14.63 -16.68 -5.49
CA VAL A 52 14.42 -16.20 -4.14
C VAL A 52 14.46 -17.42 -3.24
N ASP A 53 15.50 -17.50 -2.44
CA ASP A 53 15.53 -18.38 -1.27
C ASP A 53 14.48 -17.98 -0.21
N PHE A 54 13.56 -17.06 -0.58
CA PHE A 54 12.49 -16.53 0.25
C PHE A 54 11.16 -17.17 -0.16
N THR A 55 10.74 -18.16 0.61
CA THR A 55 9.58 -18.96 0.32
C THR A 55 8.27 -18.32 0.83
N PRO A 56 7.11 -18.79 0.37
CA PRO A 56 5.80 -18.43 0.96
C PRO A 56 5.73 -18.62 2.47
N GLU A 57 6.41 -19.63 2.98
CA GLU A 57 6.46 -19.93 4.41
C GLU A 57 7.29 -18.88 5.15
N ASP A 58 8.41 -18.44 4.56
CA ASP A 58 9.24 -17.36 5.13
C ASP A 58 8.47 -16.05 5.21
N TYR A 59 7.67 -15.74 4.18
CA TYR A 59 6.82 -14.56 4.17
C TYR A 59 5.74 -14.61 5.26
N ARG A 60 5.06 -15.76 5.42
CA ARG A 60 4.09 -15.94 6.50
C ARG A 60 4.74 -15.81 7.87
N LYS A 61 5.88 -16.47 8.07
CA LYS A 61 6.65 -16.37 9.31
C LYS A 61 7.06 -14.93 9.62
N LEU A 62 7.52 -14.18 8.63
CA LEU A 62 7.84 -12.76 8.78
C LEU A 62 6.62 -11.97 9.26
N ASN A 63 5.47 -12.13 8.59
CA ASN A 63 4.25 -11.45 8.97
C ASN A 63 3.79 -11.83 10.37
N ASP A 64 3.85 -13.10 10.74
CA ASP A 64 3.48 -13.58 12.08
C ASP A 64 4.38 -12.95 13.17
N VAL A 65 5.69 -12.89 12.95
CA VAL A 65 6.64 -12.27 13.88
C VAL A 65 6.40 -10.77 14.00
N LEU A 66 6.24 -10.07 12.88
CA LEU A 66 6.03 -8.64 12.88
C LEU A 66 4.65 -8.26 13.46
N ASP A 67 3.60 -8.99 13.16
CA ASP A 67 2.27 -8.78 13.75
C ASP A 67 2.27 -9.03 15.26
N ALA A 68 2.95 -10.09 15.72
CA ALA A 68 3.10 -10.35 17.15
C ALA A 68 3.86 -9.22 17.86
N ALA A 69 4.95 -8.73 17.27
CA ALA A 69 5.70 -7.59 17.79
C ALA A 69 4.84 -6.30 17.76
N ALA A 70 4.12 -6.03 16.68
CA ALA A 70 3.24 -4.87 16.53
C ALA A 70 2.14 -4.84 17.61
N ILE A 71 1.52 -5.98 17.89
CA ILE A 71 0.52 -6.10 18.97
C ILE A 71 1.13 -5.73 20.32
N LYS A 72 2.34 -6.22 20.61
CA LYS A 72 3.07 -5.89 21.85
C LYS A 72 3.44 -4.39 21.90
N VAL A 73 3.88 -3.81 20.78
CA VAL A 73 4.17 -2.36 20.66
C VAL A 73 2.92 -1.54 20.94
N ILE A 74 1.78 -1.87 20.33
CA ILE A 74 0.49 -1.19 20.56
C ILE A 74 0.13 -1.26 22.05
N ARG A 75 0.11 -2.46 22.64
CA ARG A 75 -0.19 -2.65 24.06
C ARG A 75 0.74 -1.83 24.95
N ASN A 76 2.05 -1.89 24.67
CA ASN A 76 3.05 -1.17 25.44
C ASN A 76 2.84 0.35 25.38
N THR A 77 2.52 0.87 24.20
CA THR A 77 2.21 2.29 23.99
C THR A 77 1.02 2.72 24.85
N PHE A 78 -0.08 1.95 24.89
CA PHE A 78 -1.22 2.24 25.77
C PHE A 78 -0.84 2.15 27.25
N ALA A 79 -0.01 1.20 27.65
CA ALA A 79 0.49 1.08 29.02
C ALA A 79 1.34 2.30 29.43
N GLU A 80 2.22 2.77 28.53
CA GLU A 80 3.05 3.96 28.73
C GLU A 80 2.23 5.26 28.79
N PHE A 81 1.13 5.34 28.03
CA PHE A 81 0.15 6.43 28.15
C PHE A 81 -0.68 6.37 29.43
N GLY A 82 -0.51 5.32 30.21
CA GLY A 82 -1.26 5.10 31.43
C GLY A 82 -2.70 4.69 31.23
N ALA A 83 -3.07 4.29 30.00
CA ALA A 83 -4.44 3.88 29.67
C ALA A 83 -4.79 2.48 30.20
N LEU A 84 -3.80 1.67 30.58
CA LEU A 84 -3.98 0.31 31.12
C LEU A 84 -3.68 0.22 32.64
N LYS A 85 -3.74 1.35 33.36
CA LYS A 85 -3.40 1.40 34.81
C LYS A 85 -4.53 0.96 35.72
N GLU A 86 -5.78 1.02 35.26
CA GLU A 86 -6.95 0.73 36.06
C GLU A 86 -7.91 -0.17 35.27
N LYS A 87 -8.32 -1.27 35.92
CA LYS A 87 -9.31 -2.19 35.34
C LYS A 87 -10.66 -1.45 35.15
N ASP A 88 -11.34 -1.79 34.07
CA ASP A 88 -12.62 -1.22 33.65
C ASP A 88 -12.59 0.29 33.32
N ALA A 89 -11.42 0.94 33.37
CA ALA A 89 -11.25 2.31 32.89
C ALA A 89 -11.60 2.43 31.40
N VAL A 90 -12.33 3.50 31.05
CA VAL A 90 -12.66 3.80 29.65
C VAL A 90 -11.42 4.28 28.91
N ILE A 91 -11.24 3.78 27.71
CA ILE A 91 -10.14 4.15 26.82
C ILE A 91 -10.74 4.57 25.47
N SER A 92 -10.42 5.77 25.01
CA SER A 92 -10.85 6.25 23.69
C SER A 92 -9.75 7.06 23.01
N ALA A 93 -9.79 7.15 21.68
CA ALA A 93 -8.91 8.02 20.92
C ALA A 93 -9.07 9.49 21.36
N GLU A 94 -10.31 9.95 21.54
CA GLU A 94 -10.63 11.30 22.01
C GLU A 94 -9.96 11.62 23.36
N MET A 95 -10.02 10.68 24.32
CA MET A 95 -9.36 10.85 25.62
C MET A 95 -7.84 11.03 25.48
N LEU A 96 -7.20 10.26 24.58
CA LEU A 96 -5.75 10.36 24.33
C LEU A 96 -5.39 11.68 23.64
N ILE A 97 -6.23 12.14 22.71
CA ILE A 97 -6.08 13.45 22.04
C ILE A 97 -6.18 14.57 23.06
N ASN A 98 -7.23 14.57 23.89
CA ASN A 98 -7.48 15.61 24.91
C ASN A 98 -6.36 15.67 25.96
N LYS A 99 -5.65 14.58 26.22
CA LYS A 99 -4.47 14.53 27.08
C LYS A 99 -3.18 14.92 26.37
N GLY A 100 -3.20 15.23 25.07
CA GLY A 100 -2.02 15.56 24.28
C GLY A 100 -1.07 14.39 24.04
N LEU A 101 -1.54 13.16 24.20
CA LEU A 101 -0.73 11.94 24.02
C LEU A 101 -0.65 11.49 22.56
N ILE A 102 -1.62 11.90 21.76
CA ILE A 102 -1.65 11.66 20.31
C ILE A 102 -2.16 12.89 19.55
N SER A 103 -1.73 13.05 18.32
CA SER A 103 -2.29 14.05 17.40
C SER A 103 -3.67 13.62 16.91
N ALA A 104 -4.58 14.57 16.70
CA ALA A 104 -5.94 14.33 16.20
C ALA A 104 -5.95 13.59 14.84
N LYS A 105 -4.92 13.77 14.00
CA LYS A 105 -4.82 13.06 12.72
C LYS A 105 -4.79 11.53 12.86
N TYR A 106 -4.41 11.01 14.03
CA TYR A 106 -4.34 9.57 14.30
C TYR A 106 -5.59 9.00 15.00
N GLU A 107 -6.70 9.74 15.06
CA GLU A 107 -7.93 9.28 15.70
C GLU A 107 -8.40 7.92 15.15
N LYS A 108 -8.48 7.79 13.81
CA LYS A 108 -8.90 6.53 13.17
C LYS A 108 -7.91 5.40 13.45
N LEU A 109 -6.61 5.68 13.36
CA LEU A 109 -5.56 4.71 13.66
C LEU A 109 -5.67 4.20 15.10
N MET A 110 -5.93 5.09 16.07
CA MET A 110 -6.15 4.69 17.47
C MET A 110 -7.38 3.80 17.64
N ASN A 111 -8.45 4.06 16.91
CA ASN A 111 -9.63 3.21 16.92
C ASN A 111 -9.34 1.83 16.32
N GLN A 112 -8.49 1.75 15.30
CA GLN A 112 -7.99 0.47 14.77
C GLN A 112 -7.14 -0.27 15.82
N TRP A 113 -6.24 0.44 16.52
CA TRP A 113 -5.44 -0.13 17.60
C TRP A 113 -6.30 -0.66 18.75
N LEU A 114 -7.32 0.09 19.18
CA LEU A 114 -8.28 -0.37 20.19
C LEU A 114 -9.03 -1.62 19.74
N THR A 115 -9.36 -1.72 18.45
CA THR A 115 -9.97 -2.92 17.88
C THR A 115 -9.02 -4.12 17.93
N VAL A 116 -7.73 -3.93 17.60
CA VAL A 116 -6.70 -4.97 17.75
C VAL A 116 -6.57 -5.39 19.20
N MET A 117 -6.49 -4.45 20.13
CA MET A 117 -6.41 -4.70 21.57
C MET A 117 -7.64 -5.47 22.09
N CYS A 118 -8.83 -5.17 21.56
CA CYS A 118 -10.06 -5.88 21.90
C CYS A 118 -10.02 -7.34 21.40
N ARG A 119 -9.62 -7.58 20.14
CA ARG A 119 -9.44 -8.94 19.59
C ARG A 119 -8.44 -9.77 20.37
N LYS A 120 -7.47 -9.12 21.04
CA LYS A 120 -6.43 -9.78 21.84
C LYS A 120 -6.77 -9.84 23.34
N GLY A 121 -7.95 -9.35 23.74
CA GLY A 121 -8.44 -9.43 25.12
C GLY A 121 -7.85 -8.42 26.11
N TYR A 122 -7.01 -7.49 25.65
CA TYR A 122 -6.44 -6.44 26.51
C TYR A 122 -7.45 -5.37 26.90
N VAL A 123 -8.42 -5.15 26.03
CA VAL A 123 -9.59 -4.32 26.28
C VAL A 123 -10.86 -5.06 25.85
N TYR A 124 -12.00 -4.64 26.35
CA TYR A 124 -13.31 -5.15 25.92
C TYR A 124 -14.27 -4.00 25.62
N LYS A 125 -15.33 -4.25 24.85
CA LYS A 125 -16.41 -3.28 24.64
C LYS A 125 -17.51 -3.51 25.67
N ASP A 126 -17.91 -2.44 26.36
CA ASP A 126 -19.09 -2.46 27.23
C ASP A 126 -20.39 -2.41 26.40
N GLU A 127 -21.56 -2.49 27.08
CA GLU A 127 -22.87 -2.47 26.42
C GLU A 127 -23.14 -1.17 25.64
N ALA A 128 -22.49 -0.06 26.03
CA ALA A 128 -22.57 1.22 25.33
C ALA A 128 -21.55 1.32 24.15
N GLY A 129 -20.74 0.28 23.93
CA GLY A 129 -19.73 0.23 22.86
C GLY A 129 -18.39 0.90 23.20
N ASN A 130 -18.20 1.35 24.45
CA ASN A 130 -16.92 1.94 24.85
C ASN A 130 -15.87 0.87 25.10
N PHE A 131 -14.63 1.14 24.72
CA PHE A 131 -13.51 0.27 25.06
C PHE A 131 -13.11 0.46 26.53
N ARG A 132 -12.95 -0.64 27.25
CA ARG A 132 -12.54 -0.67 28.65
C ARG A 132 -11.35 -1.59 28.85
N CYS A 133 -10.48 -1.21 29.79
CA CYS A 133 -9.33 -2.01 30.19
C CYS A 133 -9.77 -3.35 30.81
N SER A 134 -9.36 -4.47 30.23
CA SER A 134 -9.66 -5.80 30.78
C SER A 134 -8.79 -6.11 32.01
N GLU A 135 -7.49 -5.82 31.91
CA GLU A 135 -6.49 -6.10 32.93
C GLU A 135 -5.46 -4.98 33.03
N VAL A 136 -5.04 -4.68 34.24
CA VAL A 136 -3.95 -3.73 34.51
C VAL A 136 -2.67 -4.25 33.88
N SER A 137 -2.00 -3.39 33.12
CA SER A 137 -0.77 -3.75 32.43
C SER A 137 0.28 -2.65 32.60
N ALA A 138 1.43 -3.01 33.16
CA ALA A 138 2.60 -2.14 33.19
C ALA A 138 3.32 -2.12 31.83
N PRO A 139 4.00 -1.01 31.49
CA PRO A 139 4.93 -0.98 30.38
C PRO A 139 6.03 -2.02 30.56
N ILE A 140 6.51 -2.59 29.47
CA ILE A 140 7.67 -3.48 29.41
C ILE A 140 8.77 -2.82 28.56
N SER A 141 9.99 -3.34 28.67
CA SER A 141 11.09 -2.85 27.84
C SER A 141 10.77 -3.04 26.36
N LEU A 142 10.99 -2.01 25.58
CA LEU A 142 10.79 -2.08 24.12
C LEU A 142 11.77 -3.08 23.48
N ASP A 143 13.00 -3.17 23.99
CA ASP A 143 13.99 -4.13 23.50
C ASP A 143 13.52 -5.57 23.73
N ASP A 144 12.87 -5.85 24.88
CA ASP A 144 12.27 -7.17 25.15
C ASP A 144 11.15 -7.51 24.14
N ILE A 145 10.42 -6.49 23.65
CA ILE A 145 9.39 -6.68 22.62
C ILE A 145 10.02 -6.98 21.26
N LEU A 146 11.07 -6.25 20.90
CA LEU A 146 11.64 -6.24 19.56
C LEU A 146 12.75 -7.28 19.34
N ASN A 147 13.26 -7.90 20.44
CA ASN A 147 14.43 -8.77 20.40
C ASN A 147 14.32 -9.91 19.38
N GLU A 148 13.17 -10.58 19.29
CA GLU A 148 12.94 -11.66 18.33
C GLU A 148 13.02 -11.15 16.89
N THR A 149 12.41 -9.99 16.61
CA THR A 149 12.43 -9.35 15.28
C THR A 149 13.85 -8.89 14.94
N GLU A 150 14.56 -8.31 15.89
CA GLU A 150 15.89 -7.74 15.68
C GLU A 150 16.97 -8.83 15.53
N SER A 151 16.88 -9.92 16.28
CA SER A 151 17.81 -11.05 16.23
C SER A 151 17.48 -12.10 15.18
N GLY A 152 16.37 -11.97 14.48
CA GLY A 152 15.94 -12.89 13.42
C GLY A 152 16.94 -12.95 12.27
N HIS A 153 17.13 -14.16 11.72
CA HIS A 153 17.93 -14.35 10.50
C HIS A 153 17.05 -14.10 9.29
N TRP A 154 17.05 -12.84 8.83
CA TRP A 154 16.23 -12.39 7.73
C TRP A 154 17.01 -12.27 6.43
N HIS A 155 16.34 -12.54 5.31
CA HIS A 155 16.89 -12.28 3.99
C HIS A 155 17.23 -10.80 3.80
N GLU A 156 18.30 -10.52 3.03
CA GLU A 156 18.78 -9.15 2.81
C GLU A 156 17.70 -8.25 2.25
N GLU A 157 16.91 -8.77 1.33
CA GLU A 157 15.88 -8.03 0.59
C GLU A 157 14.74 -7.51 1.46
N ILE A 158 14.52 -8.09 2.66
CA ILE A 158 13.46 -7.67 3.59
C ILE A 158 13.98 -6.88 4.79
N LYS A 159 15.30 -6.77 4.95
CA LYS A 159 15.91 -6.06 6.10
C LYS A 159 15.45 -4.62 6.22
N GLY A 160 15.34 -3.90 5.10
CA GLY A 160 14.89 -2.51 5.12
C GLY A 160 13.46 -2.35 5.65
N PHE A 161 12.58 -3.32 5.41
CA PHE A 161 11.24 -3.30 5.98
C PHE A 161 11.27 -3.56 7.51
N ILE A 162 12.10 -4.50 7.94
CA ILE A 162 12.30 -4.78 9.36
C ILE A 162 12.89 -3.57 10.06
N GLU A 163 13.91 -2.93 9.48
CA GLU A 163 14.49 -1.69 10.03
C GLU A 163 13.45 -0.58 10.14
N PHE A 164 12.59 -0.42 9.14
CA PHE A 164 11.51 0.56 9.20
C PHE A 164 10.56 0.27 10.36
N PHE A 165 10.16 -0.99 10.54
CA PHE A 165 9.33 -1.43 11.67
C PHE A 165 9.99 -1.13 13.02
N LEU A 166 11.26 -1.53 13.20
CA LEU A 166 12.02 -1.32 14.44
C LEU A 166 12.15 0.18 14.76
N LEU A 167 12.47 1.00 13.77
CA LEU A 167 12.62 2.45 13.94
C LEU A 167 11.27 3.12 14.22
N ALA A 168 10.19 2.72 13.57
CA ALA A 168 8.85 3.21 13.87
C ALA A 168 8.46 2.88 15.31
N ALA A 169 8.68 1.63 15.75
CA ALA A 169 8.41 1.21 17.12
C ALA A 169 9.20 2.01 18.16
N ARG A 170 10.51 2.24 17.93
CA ARG A 170 11.38 3.04 18.83
C ARG A 170 11.00 4.53 18.88
N ASN A 171 10.39 5.06 17.85
CA ASN A 171 9.96 6.46 17.77
C ASN A 171 8.45 6.64 17.97
N MET A 172 7.72 5.60 18.37
CA MET A 172 6.26 5.57 18.35
C MET A 172 5.60 6.77 19.03
N LYS A 173 6.10 7.21 20.18
CA LYS A 173 5.56 8.37 20.88
C LYS A 173 5.71 9.66 20.08
N GLN A 174 6.92 9.93 19.54
CA GLN A 174 7.18 11.13 18.73
C GLN A 174 6.35 11.14 17.45
N LEU A 175 6.14 9.96 16.85
CA LEU A 175 5.27 9.81 15.69
C LEU A 175 3.82 10.12 16.03
N LEU A 176 3.29 9.56 17.12
CA LEU A 176 1.90 9.73 17.52
C LEU A 176 1.54 11.16 17.93
N ILE A 177 2.45 11.91 18.55
CA ILE A 177 2.26 13.33 18.84
C ILE A 177 2.58 14.24 17.65
N ALA A 178 2.99 13.67 16.52
CA ALA A 178 3.43 14.37 15.31
C ALA A 178 4.66 15.29 15.49
N ASP A 179 5.50 14.99 16.49
CA ASP A 179 6.81 15.66 16.69
C ASP A 179 7.85 15.16 15.67
N LYS A 180 7.65 13.94 15.15
CA LYS A 180 8.45 13.33 14.09
C LYS A 180 7.56 12.80 12.98
N SER A 181 7.98 13.01 11.73
CA SER A 181 7.26 12.46 10.58
C SER A 181 7.66 11.00 10.31
N PRO A 182 6.71 10.10 10.01
CA PRO A 182 7.03 8.76 9.52
C PRO A 182 7.90 8.77 8.26
N LEU A 183 7.75 9.79 7.42
CA LEU A 183 8.56 9.97 6.22
C LEU A 183 10.03 10.28 6.54
N GLU A 184 10.33 10.93 7.67
CA GLU A 184 11.72 11.15 8.11
C GLU A 184 12.40 9.82 8.47
N ILE A 185 11.64 8.84 8.94
CA ILE A 185 12.15 7.49 9.22
C ILE A 185 12.34 6.70 7.93
N LEU A 186 11.37 6.80 7.02
CA LEU A 186 11.38 6.07 5.75
C LEU A 186 12.44 6.63 4.79
N PHE A 187 12.66 7.95 4.79
CA PHE A 187 13.57 8.68 3.90
C PHE A 187 14.70 9.36 4.68
N HIS A 188 15.42 8.58 5.51
CA HIS A 188 16.52 9.11 6.31
C HIS A 188 17.56 9.83 5.43
N ASP A 189 17.89 11.07 5.79
CA ASP A 189 18.79 11.97 5.03
C ASP A 189 18.43 12.13 3.54
N GLY A 190 17.15 11.94 3.19
CA GLY A 190 16.66 12.01 1.81
C GLY A 190 17.04 10.80 0.96
N SER A 191 17.59 9.73 1.56
CA SER A 191 17.84 8.47 0.89
C SER A 191 16.53 7.71 0.61
N TRP A 192 16.48 7.02 -0.51
CA TRP A 192 15.36 6.16 -0.90
C TRP A 192 15.57 4.69 -0.56
N GLU A 193 16.76 4.30 -0.14
CA GLU A 193 17.17 2.90 0.02
C GLU A 193 16.16 2.08 0.83
N ARG A 194 15.68 2.63 1.97
CA ARG A 194 14.71 1.93 2.81
C ARG A 194 13.35 1.80 2.14
N ALA A 195 12.86 2.84 1.50
CA ALA A 195 11.60 2.80 0.77
C ALA A 195 11.71 1.91 -0.49
N GLU A 196 12.83 1.96 -1.22
CA GLU A 196 13.10 1.06 -2.33
C GLU A 196 13.17 -0.41 -1.88
N SER A 197 13.73 -0.70 -0.71
CA SER A 197 13.75 -2.07 -0.17
C SER A 197 12.34 -2.62 0.11
N ILE A 198 11.39 -1.75 0.42
CA ILE A 198 9.99 -2.13 0.65
C ILE A 198 9.24 -2.30 -0.66
N TYR A 199 9.32 -1.32 -1.57
CA TYR A 199 8.44 -1.23 -2.74
C TYR A 199 9.08 -1.72 -4.04
N LYS A 200 10.41 -1.91 -4.07
CA LYS A 200 11.16 -2.27 -5.27
C LYS A 200 11.92 -3.57 -5.14
N TYR A 201 12.67 -3.75 -4.04
CA TYR A 201 13.59 -4.88 -3.87
C TYR A 201 13.01 -6.03 -3.04
N ASN A 202 11.93 -5.81 -2.31
CA ASN A 202 11.21 -6.88 -1.64
C ASN A 202 10.75 -7.93 -2.68
N PRO A 203 10.96 -9.22 -2.44
CA PRO A 203 10.63 -10.29 -3.40
C PRO A 203 9.19 -10.27 -3.89
N ALA A 204 8.23 -10.02 -2.99
CA ALA A 204 6.82 -9.92 -3.35
C ALA A 204 6.57 -8.70 -4.27
N SER A 205 7.19 -7.55 -3.97
CA SER A 205 7.08 -6.35 -4.81
C SER A 205 7.72 -6.56 -6.18
N GLN A 206 8.90 -7.18 -6.25
CA GLN A 206 9.55 -7.52 -7.52
C GLN A 206 8.65 -8.41 -8.38
N TYR A 207 8.09 -9.46 -7.80
CA TYR A 207 7.18 -10.38 -8.49
C TYR A 207 5.98 -9.63 -9.07
N LEU A 208 5.31 -8.81 -8.27
CA LEU A 208 4.13 -8.06 -8.68
C LEU A 208 4.46 -6.99 -9.73
N ASN A 209 5.59 -6.31 -9.59
CA ASN A 209 6.04 -5.32 -10.57
C ASN A 209 6.34 -5.96 -11.93
N CYS A 210 6.93 -7.16 -11.96
CA CYS A 210 7.15 -7.91 -13.20
C CYS A 210 5.82 -8.33 -13.86
N ILE A 211 4.84 -8.78 -13.07
CA ILE A 211 3.51 -9.13 -13.59
C ILE A 211 2.80 -7.91 -14.16
N ALA A 212 2.86 -6.79 -13.44
CA ALA A 212 2.28 -5.52 -13.90
C ALA A 212 2.92 -5.07 -15.22
N ALA A 213 4.24 -5.19 -15.34
CA ALA A 213 4.94 -4.86 -16.57
C ALA A 213 4.53 -5.76 -17.74
N GLU A 214 4.39 -7.08 -17.53
CA GLU A 214 3.91 -7.99 -18.57
C GLU A 214 2.49 -7.67 -19.03
N ALA A 215 1.60 -7.32 -18.12
CA ALA A 215 0.23 -6.89 -18.47
C ALA A 215 0.25 -5.66 -19.39
N VAL A 216 1.09 -4.67 -19.07
CA VAL A 216 1.27 -3.46 -19.88
C VAL A 216 1.85 -3.79 -21.26
N ILE A 217 2.90 -4.63 -21.33
CA ILE A 217 3.53 -5.04 -22.60
C ILE A 217 2.55 -5.84 -23.45
N SER A 218 1.80 -6.77 -22.84
CA SER A 218 0.78 -7.56 -23.56
C SER A 218 -0.30 -6.67 -24.14
N TYR A 219 -0.80 -5.70 -23.39
CA TYR A 219 -1.78 -4.71 -23.87
C TYR A 219 -1.19 -3.90 -25.04
N ALA A 220 0.01 -3.35 -24.85
CA ALA A 220 0.66 -2.51 -25.86
C ALA A 220 0.86 -3.25 -27.20
N ARG A 221 1.30 -4.51 -27.15
CA ARG A 221 1.48 -5.36 -28.34
C ARG A 221 0.17 -5.66 -29.07
N GLN A 222 -0.91 -5.89 -28.31
CA GLN A 222 -2.22 -6.16 -28.93
C GLN A 222 -2.81 -4.92 -29.56
N LYS A 223 -2.72 -3.79 -28.88
CA LYS A 223 -3.26 -2.53 -29.37
C LYS A 223 -2.50 -2.04 -30.59
N GLY A 224 -1.19 -2.13 -30.58
CA GLY A 224 -0.31 -1.54 -31.58
C GLY A 224 -0.28 -0.01 -31.57
N GLY A 225 0.74 0.55 -32.22
CA GLY A 225 0.94 2.00 -32.29
C GLY A 225 1.33 2.62 -30.95
N LYS A 226 1.20 3.92 -30.84
CA LYS A 226 1.58 4.68 -29.64
C LYS A 226 0.54 4.54 -28.52
N ILE A 227 1.01 4.26 -27.31
CA ILE A 227 0.19 4.17 -26.10
C ILE A 227 0.48 5.31 -25.14
N HIS A 228 -0.54 5.74 -24.39
CA HIS A 228 -0.44 6.78 -23.37
C HIS A 228 -0.73 6.13 -22.03
N ILE A 229 0.23 6.20 -21.12
CA ILE A 229 0.15 5.61 -19.79
C ILE A 229 0.13 6.71 -18.74
N LEU A 230 -0.79 6.60 -17.78
CA LEU A 230 -0.79 7.40 -16.57
C LEU A 230 -0.48 6.48 -15.37
N GLU A 231 0.57 6.75 -14.64
CA GLU A 231 0.83 6.15 -13.34
C GLU A 231 0.43 7.14 -12.25
N VAL A 232 -0.49 6.74 -11.37
CA VAL A 232 -0.95 7.53 -10.23
C VAL A 232 -0.28 7.03 -8.95
N GLY A 233 0.13 7.95 -8.07
CA GLY A 233 0.80 7.61 -6.82
C GLY A 233 2.10 6.82 -7.01
N ALA A 234 2.91 7.20 -7.99
CA ALA A 234 4.13 6.48 -8.38
C ALA A 234 5.19 6.38 -7.25
N GLY A 235 5.16 7.28 -6.26
CA GLY A 235 5.97 7.23 -5.04
C GLY A 235 7.48 7.15 -5.31
N VAL A 236 8.11 6.10 -4.82
CA VAL A 236 9.55 5.85 -5.05
C VAL A 236 9.84 5.18 -6.40
N GLY A 237 8.81 4.94 -7.20
CA GLY A 237 8.94 4.35 -8.53
C GLY A 237 9.27 2.85 -8.52
N GLY A 238 8.77 2.12 -7.55
CA GLY A 238 8.98 0.67 -7.48
C GLY A 238 8.48 -0.04 -8.72
N THR A 239 7.21 0.18 -9.08
CA THR A 239 6.59 -0.34 -10.31
C THR A 239 7.15 0.36 -11.55
N THR A 240 7.32 1.70 -11.50
CA THR A 240 7.87 2.51 -12.58
C THR A 240 9.20 1.96 -13.11
N ALA A 241 10.13 1.60 -12.22
CA ALA A 241 11.47 1.14 -12.62
C ALA A 241 11.40 -0.07 -13.55
N THR A 242 10.60 -1.08 -13.20
CA THR A 242 10.41 -2.29 -13.99
C THR A 242 9.67 -1.98 -15.30
N LEU A 243 8.62 -1.16 -15.24
CA LEU A 243 7.84 -0.77 -16.42
C LEU A 243 8.67 -0.02 -17.46
N LEU A 244 9.44 0.99 -17.06
CA LEU A 244 10.25 1.78 -17.99
C LEU A 244 11.34 0.93 -18.66
N GLU A 245 11.92 0.01 -17.91
CA GLU A 245 12.90 -0.93 -18.45
C GLU A 245 12.25 -1.85 -19.49
N GLU A 246 11.13 -2.48 -19.16
CA GLU A 246 10.44 -3.40 -20.07
C GLU A 246 9.84 -2.69 -21.29
N LEU A 247 9.28 -1.49 -21.14
CA LEU A 247 8.81 -0.68 -22.26
C LEU A 247 9.96 -0.36 -23.24
N SER A 248 11.13 0.00 -22.71
CA SER A 248 12.31 0.29 -23.50
C SER A 248 12.86 -0.96 -24.19
N ASN A 249 13.02 -2.07 -23.45
CA ASN A 249 13.54 -3.34 -23.97
C ASN A 249 12.67 -3.91 -25.10
N ASN A 250 11.36 -3.73 -25.00
CA ASN A 250 10.39 -4.19 -26.00
C ASN A 250 10.12 -3.16 -27.10
N SER A 251 10.82 -2.00 -27.10
CA SER A 251 10.68 -0.94 -28.11
C SER A 251 9.23 -0.48 -28.29
N ILE A 252 8.47 -0.36 -27.19
CA ILE A 252 7.09 0.11 -27.21
C ILE A 252 7.08 1.63 -27.45
N ASP A 253 6.30 2.09 -28.41
CA ASP A 253 6.07 3.52 -28.64
C ASP A 253 5.09 4.03 -27.57
N VAL A 254 5.59 4.85 -26.61
CA VAL A 254 4.86 5.23 -25.41
C VAL A 254 5.08 6.68 -25.03
N GLU A 255 4.02 7.31 -24.51
CA GLU A 255 4.08 8.48 -23.63
C GLU A 255 3.69 8.04 -22.22
N TYR A 256 4.61 8.23 -21.27
CA TYR A 256 4.43 7.80 -19.90
C TYR A 256 4.34 8.99 -18.97
N CYS A 257 3.20 9.16 -18.30
CA CYS A 257 2.98 10.22 -17.33
C CYS A 257 3.14 9.66 -15.93
N TYR A 258 4.31 9.92 -15.32
CA TYR A 258 4.60 9.61 -13.92
C TYR A 258 3.96 10.68 -13.03
N THR A 259 3.04 10.32 -12.15
CA THR A 259 2.39 11.28 -11.27
C THR A 259 2.39 10.85 -9.81
N ASP A 260 2.54 11.86 -8.95
CA ASP A 260 2.40 11.71 -7.52
C ASP A 260 1.78 12.98 -6.91
N LEU A 261 1.21 12.85 -5.71
CA LEU A 261 0.71 14.01 -4.97
C LEU A 261 1.86 14.88 -4.45
N SER A 262 3.03 14.28 -4.18
CA SER A 262 4.21 14.92 -3.63
C SER A 262 5.21 15.32 -4.72
N ASP A 263 5.53 16.62 -4.78
CA ASP A 263 6.58 17.14 -5.67
C ASP A 263 7.97 16.55 -5.35
N PHE A 264 8.20 16.09 -4.13
CA PHE A 264 9.44 15.44 -3.72
C PHE A 264 9.73 14.20 -4.57
N PHE A 265 8.72 13.35 -4.77
CA PHE A 265 8.87 12.13 -5.58
C PHE A 265 9.07 12.46 -7.05
N THR A 266 8.26 13.36 -7.61
CA THR A 266 8.36 13.70 -9.04
C THR A 266 9.69 14.38 -9.39
N GLN A 267 10.22 15.25 -8.54
CA GLN A 267 11.51 15.90 -8.76
C GLN A 267 12.69 14.92 -8.71
N LYS A 268 12.64 13.94 -7.80
CA LYS A 268 13.69 12.94 -7.71
C LYS A 268 13.60 11.93 -8.86
N ALA A 269 12.39 11.51 -9.21
CA ALA A 269 12.13 10.62 -10.34
C ALA A 269 12.67 11.20 -11.67
N LYS A 270 12.53 12.52 -11.90
CA LYS A 270 13.12 13.20 -13.07
C LYS A 270 14.61 12.96 -13.23
N LYS A 271 15.33 12.88 -12.11
CA LYS A 271 16.80 12.64 -12.13
C LYS A 271 17.11 11.15 -12.32
N VAL A 272 16.35 10.27 -11.63
CA VAL A 272 16.58 8.82 -11.68
C VAL A 272 16.26 8.26 -13.05
N TYR A 273 15.20 8.74 -13.69
CA TYR A 273 14.70 8.23 -14.96
C TYR A 273 15.01 9.13 -16.17
N GLU A 274 15.96 10.05 -16.05
CA GLU A 274 16.32 11.02 -17.12
C GLU A 274 16.66 10.39 -18.49
N LYS A 275 17.13 9.13 -18.49
CA LYS A 275 17.44 8.38 -19.70
C LYS A 275 16.21 8.02 -20.53
N TYR A 276 15.02 7.97 -19.91
CA TYR A 276 13.77 7.62 -20.59
C TYR A 276 13.05 8.90 -21.06
N ARG A 277 13.32 9.32 -22.29
CA ARG A 277 12.83 10.57 -22.87
C ARG A 277 11.32 10.63 -23.09
N PHE A 278 10.64 9.51 -23.02
CA PHE A 278 9.20 9.36 -23.16
C PHE A 278 8.43 9.55 -21.85
N VAL A 279 9.13 9.85 -20.73
CA VAL A 279 8.50 10.07 -19.43
C VAL A 279 8.24 11.56 -19.19
N GLU A 280 7.00 11.88 -18.90
CA GLU A 280 6.56 13.17 -18.39
C GLU A 280 6.22 13.06 -16.91
N TYR A 281 6.34 14.16 -16.18
CA TYR A 281 6.15 14.18 -14.73
C TYR A 281 5.10 15.21 -14.36
N GLY A 282 4.11 14.78 -13.59
CA GLY A 282 3.00 15.60 -13.19
C GLY A 282 2.54 15.36 -11.75
N ARG A 283 1.50 16.07 -11.37
CA ARG A 283 0.80 15.87 -10.11
C ARG A 283 -0.60 15.34 -10.41
N TYR A 284 -1.04 14.34 -9.67
CA TYR A 284 -2.40 13.82 -9.71
C TYR A 284 -2.89 13.51 -8.31
N ASP A 285 -4.08 14.02 -7.95
CA ASP A 285 -4.77 13.74 -6.70
C ASP A 285 -6.02 12.92 -6.99
N LEU A 286 -6.06 11.71 -6.44
CA LEU A 286 -7.17 10.77 -6.59
C LEU A 286 -8.51 11.35 -6.08
N ASN A 287 -8.47 12.34 -5.17
CA ASN A 287 -9.65 12.92 -4.56
C ASN A 287 -10.23 14.11 -5.34
N ILE A 288 -9.54 14.57 -6.39
CA ILE A 288 -9.93 15.74 -7.18
C ILE A 288 -10.35 15.31 -8.58
N HIS A 289 -11.47 15.87 -9.07
CA HIS A 289 -11.93 15.59 -10.42
C HIS A 289 -10.83 15.91 -11.47
N PRO A 290 -10.51 14.98 -12.39
CA PRO A 290 -9.33 15.09 -13.26
C PRO A 290 -9.30 16.36 -14.13
N GLN A 291 -10.44 16.83 -14.62
CA GLN A 291 -10.50 18.06 -15.42
C GLN A 291 -10.11 19.30 -14.61
N LEU A 292 -10.33 19.32 -13.30
CA LEU A 292 -9.88 20.42 -12.42
C LEU A 292 -8.35 20.41 -12.21
N GLN A 293 -7.71 19.30 -12.54
CA GLN A 293 -6.27 19.13 -12.50
C GLN A 293 -5.60 19.26 -13.88
N GLY A 294 -6.38 19.61 -14.93
CA GLY A 294 -5.88 19.81 -16.28
C GLY A 294 -5.84 18.54 -17.16
N TYR A 295 -6.34 17.42 -16.66
CA TYR A 295 -6.37 16.18 -17.43
C TYR A 295 -7.63 16.10 -18.29
N SER A 296 -7.46 15.70 -19.56
CA SER A 296 -8.56 15.56 -20.49
C SER A 296 -9.21 14.17 -20.39
N PRO A 297 -10.54 14.06 -20.56
CA PRO A 297 -11.20 12.75 -20.64
C PRO A 297 -10.66 11.91 -21.80
N LYS A 298 -10.64 10.59 -21.62
CA LYS A 298 -10.25 9.61 -22.66
C LYS A 298 -8.86 9.87 -23.24
N SER A 299 -7.89 10.25 -22.37
CA SER A 299 -6.53 10.57 -22.80
C SER A 299 -5.58 9.37 -22.70
N PHE A 300 -5.86 8.42 -21.81
CA PHE A 300 -4.92 7.34 -21.51
C PHE A 300 -5.45 6.00 -21.99
N ASP A 301 -4.52 5.20 -22.50
CA ASP A 301 -4.76 3.81 -22.88
C ASP A 301 -4.64 2.89 -21.68
N ILE A 302 -3.71 3.22 -20.78
CA ILE A 302 -3.48 2.49 -19.52
C ILE A 302 -3.40 3.50 -18.38
N ILE A 303 -4.05 3.17 -17.26
CA ILE A 303 -3.82 3.83 -15.98
C ILE A 303 -3.30 2.79 -15.00
N ILE A 304 -2.25 3.13 -14.25
CA ILE A 304 -1.59 2.25 -13.30
C ILE A 304 -1.65 2.88 -11.91
N GLY A 305 -2.04 2.10 -10.91
CA GLY A 305 -1.94 2.47 -9.50
C GLY A 305 -1.41 1.30 -8.68
N ALA A 306 -0.28 1.50 -7.99
CA ALA A 306 0.33 0.47 -7.17
C ALA A 306 0.38 0.91 -5.70
N ASN A 307 -0.40 0.25 -4.84
CA ASN A 307 -0.52 0.54 -3.40
C ASN A 307 -0.81 2.02 -3.09
N CYS A 308 -1.73 2.62 -3.85
CA CYS A 308 -2.09 4.03 -3.70
C CYS A 308 -3.58 4.32 -3.84
N ILE A 309 -4.35 3.46 -4.53
CA ILE A 309 -5.77 3.73 -4.78
C ILE A 309 -6.57 3.62 -3.48
N HIS A 310 -6.18 2.73 -2.57
CA HIS A 310 -6.77 2.63 -1.25
C HIS A 310 -6.60 3.89 -0.38
N ASP A 311 -5.64 4.77 -0.67
CA ASP A 311 -5.44 6.03 0.06
C ASP A 311 -6.48 7.11 -0.29
N SER A 312 -7.33 6.87 -1.30
CA SER A 312 -8.39 7.80 -1.65
C SER A 312 -9.44 7.95 -0.54
N ALA A 313 -9.95 9.17 -0.37
CA ALA A 313 -10.98 9.46 0.64
C ALA A 313 -12.32 8.80 0.31
N TYR A 314 -12.67 8.73 -0.97
CA TYR A 314 -13.91 8.14 -1.49
C TYR A 314 -13.57 7.26 -2.69
N LEU A 315 -13.37 5.97 -2.44
CA LEU A 315 -12.84 5.03 -3.43
C LEU A 315 -13.67 4.98 -4.73
N VAL A 316 -14.99 4.89 -4.61
CA VAL A 316 -15.88 4.84 -5.77
C VAL A 316 -15.75 6.09 -6.65
N ASN A 317 -15.60 7.27 -6.03
CA ASN A 317 -15.41 8.52 -6.78
C ASN A 317 -14.06 8.50 -7.51
N SER A 318 -13.00 8.09 -6.83
CA SER A 318 -11.66 8.03 -7.39
C SER A 318 -11.56 7.06 -8.56
N LEU A 319 -12.15 5.87 -8.44
CA LEU A 319 -12.28 4.92 -9.56
C LEU A 319 -13.10 5.49 -10.70
N GLY A 320 -14.18 6.23 -10.41
CA GLY A 320 -14.95 6.97 -11.40
C GLY A 320 -14.12 8.03 -12.13
N TYR A 321 -13.24 8.73 -11.43
CA TYR A 321 -12.34 9.72 -12.01
C TYR A 321 -11.29 9.08 -12.94
N LEU A 322 -10.70 7.96 -12.52
CA LEU A 322 -9.79 7.21 -13.38
C LEU A 322 -10.49 6.69 -14.63
N ARG A 323 -11.72 6.21 -14.51
CA ARG A 323 -12.55 5.79 -15.66
C ARG A 323 -12.80 6.90 -16.68
N ILE A 324 -13.00 8.15 -16.23
CA ILE A 324 -13.16 9.31 -17.12
C ILE A 324 -11.92 9.50 -18.00
N LEU A 325 -10.72 9.24 -17.46
CA LEU A 325 -9.46 9.43 -18.15
C LEU A 325 -9.13 8.31 -19.13
N LEU A 326 -9.68 7.11 -18.93
CA LEU A 326 -9.43 5.97 -19.81
C LEU A 326 -10.14 6.14 -21.15
N LYS A 327 -9.42 5.83 -22.22
CA LYS A 327 -9.98 5.65 -23.57
C LYS A 327 -10.94 4.45 -23.60
N ASN A 328 -11.77 4.36 -24.62
CA ASN A 328 -12.59 3.17 -24.84
C ASN A 328 -11.64 1.97 -25.11
N GLY A 329 -11.84 0.86 -24.42
CA GLY A 329 -10.94 -0.28 -24.45
C GLY A 329 -9.61 -0.06 -23.71
N GLY A 330 -9.51 1.03 -22.92
CA GLY A 330 -8.35 1.28 -22.06
C GLY A 330 -8.36 0.39 -20.81
N MET A 331 -7.20 0.18 -20.22
CA MET A 331 -6.95 -0.71 -19.08
C MET A 331 -6.63 0.10 -17.81
N LEU A 332 -7.34 -0.19 -16.72
CA LEU A 332 -6.91 0.20 -15.38
C LEU A 332 -6.19 -0.99 -14.76
N LEU A 333 -4.92 -0.82 -14.43
CA LEU A 333 -4.07 -1.82 -13.77
C LEU A 333 -3.84 -1.40 -12.33
N MET A 334 -4.25 -2.24 -11.40
CA MET A 334 -4.08 -1.98 -9.96
C MET A 334 -3.27 -3.09 -9.31
N VAL A 335 -2.35 -2.70 -8.44
CA VAL A 335 -1.62 -3.60 -7.54
C VAL A 335 -1.88 -3.11 -6.12
N GLU A 336 -2.65 -3.86 -5.34
CA GLU A 336 -3.11 -3.40 -4.03
C GLU A 336 -2.90 -4.48 -2.95
N ALA A 337 -2.48 -4.05 -1.76
CA ALA A 337 -2.49 -4.91 -0.59
C ALA A 337 -3.93 -5.18 -0.15
N THR A 338 -4.25 -6.44 0.20
CA THR A 338 -5.61 -6.87 0.52
C THR A 338 -5.78 -7.40 1.95
N GLU A 339 -4.72 -7.38 2.73
CA GLU A 339 -4.73 -7.84 4.12
C GLU A 339 -4.38 -6.69 5.08
N ASN A 340 -5.24 -6.46 6.07
CA ASN A 340 -5.04 -5.44 7.09
C ASN A 340 -4.12 -5.95 8.21
N LEU A 341 -2.85 -6.22 7.92
CA LEU A 341 -1.85 -6.68 8.87
C LEU A 341 -1.66 -5.67 10.02
N VAL A 342 -1.42 -6.18 11.23
CA VAL A 342 -1.26 -5.33 12.42
C VAL A 342 0.02 -4.49 12.32
N GLN A 343 1.09 -5.05 11.76
CA GLN A 343 2.34 -4.35 11.53
C GLN A 343 2.16 -3.09 10.63
N TYR A 344 1.25 -3.10 9.69
CA TYR A 344 0.94 -1.91 8.89
C TYR A 344 0.42 -0.76 9.74
N LYS A 345 -0.36 -1.05 10.78
CA LYS A 345 -0.90 -0.04 11.71
C LYS A 345 0.18 0.60 12.60
N THR A 346 1.38 0.02 12.67
CA THR A 346 2.53 0.54 13.43
C THR A 346 3.67 1.05 12.55
N THR A 347 3.48 1.04 11.23
CA THR A 347 4.45 1.47 10.21
C THR A 347 3.82 2.41 9.20
N ILE A 348 3.43 1.91 8.02
CA ILE A 348 2.83 2.71 6.95
C ILE A 348 1.52 3.39 7.38
N GLY A 349 0.77 2.80 8.30
CA GLY A 349 -0.44 3.38 8.88
C GLY A 349 -0.24 4.71 9.62
N LEU A 350 1.01 5.05 9.92
CA LEU A 350 1.38 6.34 10.50
C LEU A 350 1.60 7.42 9.44
N ILE A 351 1.75 7.05 8.16
CA ILE A 351 1.94 7.98 7.04
C ILE A 351 0.60 8.69 6.75
N ASP A 352 0.69 10.00 6.49
CA ASP A 352 -0.48 10.79 6.14
C ASP A 352 -1.14 10.24 4.85
N GLY A 353 -2.45 10.14 4.84
CA GLY A 353 -3.21 9.52 3.74
C GLY A 353 -3.80 8.16 4.14
N PHE A 354 -3.03 7.29 4.78
CA PHE A 354 -3.44 5.92 5.14
C PHE A 354 -4.72 5.86 6.03
N SER A 355 -5.05 6.90 6.74
CA SER A 355 -6.30 7.03 7.51
C SER A 355 -7.28 8.04 6.90
N GLY A 356 -7.06 8.47 5.65
CA GLY A 356 -7.82 9.54 4.99
C GLY A 356 -9.20 9.14 4.46
N TYR A 357 -9.54 7.85 4.43
CA TYR A 357 -10.82 7.34 3.90
C TYR A 357 -12.04 7.84 4.68
N ASN A 358 -13.13 8.17 3.94
CA ASN A 358 -14.38 8.70 4.49
C ASN A 358 -15.63 8.06 3.84
N ASP A 359 -15.50 6.85 3.33
CA ASP A 359 -16.55 6.03 2.72
C ASP A 359 -16.96 4.86 3.64
N GLU A 360 -17.54 3.80 3.07
CA GLU A 360 -18.00 2.60 3.79
C GLU A 360 -16.91 1.89 4.59
N ARG A 361 -15.63 2.06 4.25
CA ARG A 361 -14.49 1.55 5.03
C ARG A 361 -14.46 2.09 6.45
N THR A 362 -15.08 3.27 6.68
CA THR A 362 -15.22 3.87 8.02
C THR A 362 -16.01 2.97 8.96
N ALA A 363 -17.05 2.27 8.47
CA ALA A 363 -17.86 1.36 9.29
C ALA A 363 -17.05 0.12 9.75
N LYS A 364 -16.12 -0.35 8.90
CA LYS A 364 -15.23 -1.48 9.21
C LYS A 364 -14.00 -1.05 9.99
N ASN A 365 -13.68 0.24 9.97
CA ASN A 365 -12.47 0.83 10.54
C ASN A 365 -11.18 0.17 10.01
N GLU A 366 -11.19 -0.19 8.74
CA GLU A 366 -10.07 -0.81 8.00
C GLU A 366 -9.89 -0.10 6.66
N ILE A 367 -8.64 0.14 6.24
CA ILE A 367 -8.36 0.86 5.00
C ILE A 367 -8.30 -0.06 3.79
N LEU A 368 -7.66 -1.22 3.94
CA LEU A 368 -7.46 -2.14 2.82
C LEU A 368 -8.72 -2.97 2.61
N LEU A 369 -9.09 -3.12 1.35
CA LEU A 369 -10.18 -3.97 0.95
C LEU A 369 -9.65 -5.38 0.70
N SER A 370 -10.44 -6.36 1.10
CA SER A 370 -10.20 -7.76 0.74
C SER A 370 -10.36 -7.96 -0.76
N THR A 371 -9.85 -9.09 -1.23
CA THR A 371 -10.01 -9.52 -2.63
C THR A 371 -11.47 -9.51 -3.09
N CYS A 372 -12.40 -10.00 -2.26
CA CYS A 372 -13.83 -10.03 -2.59
C CYS A 372 -14.41 -8.61 -2.70
N GLU A 373 -14.01 -7.68 -1.82
CA GLU A 373 -14.48 -6.30 -1.86
C GLU A 373 -13.97 -5.52 -3.07
N TRP A 374 -12.81 -5.86 -3.59
CA TRP A 374 -12.32 -5.31 -4.86
C TRP A 374 -13.06 -5.86 -6.09
N GLN A 375 -13.73 -7.00 -5.97
CA GLN A 375 -14.52 -7.62 -7.05
C GLN A 375 -15.94 -7.06 -7.14
N GLU A 376 -16.46 -6.43 -6.08
CA GLU A 376 -17.77 -5.76 -6.04
C GLU A 376 -17.74 -4.35 -6.63
#